data_33da467b38441eaf943eb659ec1b39cf
#
_entry.id   33da467b38441eaf943eb659ec1b39cf
#
_cell.length_a   1.000
_cell.length_b   1.000
_cell.length_c   1.000
_cell.angle_alpha   90.00
_cell.angle_beta   90.00
_cell.angle_gamma   90.00
#
_symmetry.space_group_name_H-M   'P 1'
#
loop_
_entity.id
_entity.type
_entity.pdbx_description
1 polymer ?
#
loop_
_entity_poly.entity_id
_entity_poly.type
_entity_poly.pdbx_seq_one_letter_code
_entity_poly.pdbx_strand_id
1 'polypeptide(L)'
;MLATDPLYISPADYLAAEETSPTRYEYRDGEVFAMTDNTLNHNVIIGNLFFALKSHLRGSGCRIFTENVKTRIKERNAFYYPDLVISCDDRDQPSDQQYIDHPRLIIEVLSASTARFDRTEKFADYRTIPSLTEYVLVSTDRQNLDIFQRDDRGHWSLASNTDPIQLISVGCDVAIAEIYDDTDIPEPPV
;
A
#
# COMPACT_ATOMS: atom_id res chain seq x y z
N MET A 1 8.06 31.09 -26.13
CA MET A 1 8.63 29.86 -25.62
C MET A 1 7.56 28.78 -25.75
N LEU A 2 7.75 27.82 -26.62
CA LEU A 2 6.88 26.66 -26.68
C LEU A 2 7.20 25.82 -25.43
N ALA A 3 6.24 25.65 -24.53
CA ALA A 3 6.34 24.65 -23.47
C ALA A 3 6.46 23.29 -24.17
N THR A 4 7.59 22.63 -24.05
CA THR A 4 7.69 21.22 -24.41
C THR A 4 6.81 20.48 -23.41
N ASP A 5 5.72 19.88 -23.90
CA ASP A 5 4.95 18.94 -23.10
C ASP A 5 5.93 17.90 -22.51
N PRO A 6 5.82 17.58 -21.23
CA PRO A 6 6.62 16.49 -20.67
C PRO A 6 6.38 15.25 -21.53
N LEU A 7 7.47 14.55 -21.91
CA LEU A 7 7.36 13.34 -22.74
C LEU A 7 6.49 12.34 -22.00
N TYR A 8 5.30 12.04 -22.54
CA TYR A 8 4.41 11.03 -22.04
C TYR A 8 5.08 9.65 -22.16
N ILE A 9 5.25 8.96 -21.04
CA ILE A 9 5.78 7.60 -21.00
C ILE A 9 4.59 6.63 -21.06
N SER A 10 4.56 5.72 -22.00
CA SER A 10 3.49 4.71 -22.04
C SER A 10 3.64 3.69 -20.90
N PRO A 11 2.53 3.06 -20.43
CA PRO A 11 2.62 1.97 -19.46
C PRO A 11 3.57 0.84 -19.87
N ALA A 12 3.61 0.52 -21.16
CA ALA A 12 4.49 -0.53 -21.67
C ALA A 12 5.98 -0.14 -21.59
N ASP A 13 6.31 1.12 -21.95
CA ASP A 13 7.66 1.65 -21.85
C ASP A 13 8.10 1.76 -20.39
N TYR A 14 7.19 2.19 -19.49
CA TYR A 14 7.45 2.21 -18.06
C TYR A 14 7.78 0.82 -17.52
N LEU A 15 6.93 -0.19 -17.79
CA LEU A 15 7.16 -1.55 -17.30
C LEU A 15 8.46 -2.14 -17.83
N ALA A 16 8.79 -1.91 -19.10
CA ALA A 16 10.05 -2.36 -19.69
C ALA A 16 11.27 -1.66 -19.04
N ALA A 17 11.16 -0.37 -18.75
CA ALA A 17 12.24 0.36 -18.07
C ALA A 17 12.44 -0.13 -16.62
N GLU A 18 11.36 -0.44 -15.89
CA GLU A 18 11.39 -0.94 -14.51
C GLU A 18 12.11 -2.30 -14.38
N GLU A 19 12.12 -3.15 -15.44
CA GLU A 19 12.81 -4.44 -15.39
C GLU A 19 14.33 -4.31 -15.17
N THR A 20 14.92 -3.24 -15.67
CA THR A 20 16.37 -3.02 -15.63
C THR A 20 16.80 -1.83 -14.78
N SER A 21 15.87 -1.05 -14.30
CA SER A 21 16.16 0.15 -13.49
C SER A 21 16.74 -0.21 -12.11
N PRO A 22 17.85 0.41 -11.70
CA PRO A 22 18.37 0.27 -10.35
C PRO A 22 17.53 1.00 -9.30
N THR A 23 16.67 1.92 -9.73
CA THR A 23 15.76 2.72 -8.88
C THR A 23 14.33 2.36 -9.22
N ARG A 24 13.46 2.23 -8.22
CA ARG A 24 12.03 2.02 -8.40
C ARG A 24 11.32 3.35 -8.66
N TYR A 25 10.39 3.31 -9.60
CA TYR A 25 9.56 4.46 -9.93
C TYR A 25 8.08 4.07 -9.86
N GLU A 26 7.29 4.90 -9.20
CA GLU A 26 5.84 4.87 -9.36
C GLU A 26 5.47 5.57 -10.67
N TYR A 27 4.35 5.14 -11.27
CA TYR A 27 3.86 5.68 -12.53
C TYR A 27 2.43 6.18 -12.40
N ARG A 28 2.15 7.33 -12.96
CA ARG A 28 0.80 7.88 -13.03
C ARG A 28 0.60 8.67 -14.32
N ASP A 29 -0.27 8.17 -15.19
CA ASP A 29 -0.75 8.82 -16.42
C ASP A 29 0.36 9.46 -17.29
N GLY A 30 1.45 8.73 -17.50
CA GLY A 30 2.58 9.15 -18.33
C GLY A 30 3.74 9.80 -17.59
N GLU A 31 3.61 10.02 -16.28
CA GLU A 31 4.66 10.56 -15.43
C GLU A 31 5.25 9.48 -14.51
N VAL A 32 6.54 9.59 -14.18
CA VAL A 32 7.23 8.68 -13.27
C VAL A 32 7.80 9.43 -12.07
N PHE A 33 7.72 8.83 -10.90
CA PHE A 33 8.14 9.40 -9.63
C PHE A 33 9.10 8.43 -8.94
N ALA A 34 10.34 8.86 -8.70
CA ALA A 34 11.31 8.02 -8.00
C ALA A 34 10.86 7.76 -6.56
N MET A 35 10.93 6.52 -6.13
CA MET A 35 10.73 6.18 -4.73
C MET A 35 11.91 6.70 -3.89
N THR A 36 11.62 7.19 -2.70
CA THR A 36 12.61 7.71 -1.76
C THR A 36 12.99 6.64 -0.73
N ASP A 37 14.19 6.77 -0.17
CA ASP A 37 14.64 5.91 0.92
C ASP A 37 13.76 6.09 2.17
N ASN A 38 13.54 4.97 2.88
CA ASN A 38 12.74 4.89 4.08
C ASN A 38 13.62 4.85 5.34
N THR A 39 13.05 5.20 6.50
CA THR A 39 13.72 5.12 7.79
C THR A 39 13.78 3.68 8.33
N LEU A 40 14.60 3.42 9.35
CA LEU A 40 14.64 2.12 10.03
C LEU A 40 13.28 1.80 10.67
N ASN A 41 12.63 2.75 11.35
CA ASN A 41 11.29 2.55 11.93
C ASN A 41 10.25 2.14 10.89
N HIS A 42 10.27 2.78 9.72
CA HIS A 42 9.39 2.42 8.61
C HIS A 42 9.57 0.93 8.23
N ASN A 43 10.81 0.49 8.06
CA ASN A 43 11.11 -0.90 7.71
C ASN A 43 10.73 -1.89 8.83
N VAL A 44 10.96 -1.56 10.10
CA VAL A 44 10.56 -2.38 11.25
C VAL A 44 9.05 -2.56 11.28
N ILE A 45 8.27 -1.50 11.11
CA ILE A 45 6.80 -1.55 11.05
C ILE A 45 6.32 -2.48 9.93
N ILE A 46 6.90 -2.38 8.73
CA ILE A 46 6.57 -3.29 7.62
C ILE A 46 6.86 -4.73 8.00
N GLY A 47 8.01 -4.99 8.62
CA GLY A 47 8.42 -6.32 9.09
C GLY A 47 7.43 -6.91 10.10
N ASN A 48 7.03 -6.13 11.09
CA ASN A 48 6.08 -6.53 12.13
C ASN A 48 4.70 -6.86 11.54
N LEU A 49 4.17 -5.97 10.70
CA LEU A 49 2.89 -6.19 10.00
C LEU A 49 2.95 -7.39 9.06
N PHE A 50 4.04 -7.54 8.31
CA PHE A 50 4.23 -8.69 7.43
C PHE A 50 4.22 -10.01 8.22
N PHE A 51 4.93 -10.07 9.36
CA PHE A 51 4.99 -11.25 10.18
C PHE A 51 3.62 -11.64 10.76
N ALA A 52 2.90 -10.68 11.33
CA ALA A 52 1.57 -10.89 11.89
C ALA A 52 0.59 -11.38 10.80
N LEU A 53 0.50 -10.65 9.70
CA LEU A 53 -0.42 -10.96 8.60
C LEU A 53 -0.04 -12.26 7.88
N LYS A 54 1.25 -12.50 7.61
CA LYS A 54 1.71 -13.73 6.96
C LYS A 54 1.40 -14.99 7.79
N SER A 55 1.53 -14.87 9.11
CA SER A 55 1.22 -15.96 10.05
C SER A 55 -0.28 -16.26 10.03
N HIS A 56 -1.12 -15.24 10.08
CA HIS A 56 -2.58 -15.34 10.03
C HIS A 56 -3.09 -15.90 8.70
N LEU A 57 -2.55 -15.41 7.58
CA LEU A 57 -3.02 -15.79 6.24
C LEU A 57 -2.58 -17.18 5.77
N ARG A 58 -1.85 -17.93 6.60
CA ARG A 58 -1.39 -19.27 6.23
C ARG A 58 -2.57 -20.21 5.96
N GLY A 59 -2.66 -20.72 4.73
CA GLY A 59 -3.73 -21.63 4.29
C GLY A 59 -5.06 -20.97 3.94
N SER A 60 -5.15 -19.62 3.97
CA SER A 60 -6.37 -18.89 3.61
C SER A 60 -6.60 -18.74 2.09
N GLY A 61 -5.59 -19.04 1.27
CA GLY A 61 -5.60 -18.72 -0.16
C GLY A 61 -5.16 -17.28 -0.49
N CYS A 62 -5.01 -16.41 0.51
CA CYS A 62 -4.50 -15.05 0.31
C CYS A 62 -2.97 -15.01 0.30
N ARG A 63 -2.42 -14.10 -0.48
CA ARG A 63 -0.98 -13.84 -0.55
C ARG A 63 -0.69 -12.41 -0.13
N ILE A 64 0.39 -12.24 0.63
CA ILE A 64 0.91 -10.93 1.03
C ILE A 64 2.21 -10.65 0.28
N PHE A 65 2.37 -9.43 -0.19
CA PHE A 65 3.53 -8.94 -0.91
C PHE A 65 4.00 -7.64 -0.25
N THR A 66 5.28 -7.35 -0.39
CA THR A 66 5.94 -6.17 0.14
C THR A 66 6.46 -5.28 -0.98
N GLU A 67 6.81 -4.07 -0.68
CA GLU A 67 7.48 -2.95 -1.40
C GLU A 67 7.94 -3.16 -2.87
N ASN A 68 8.27 -4.38 -3.27
CA ASN A 68 8.81 -4.68 -4.60
C ASN A 68 7.77 -5.20 -5.60
N VAL A 69 6.50 -5.22 -5.23
CA VAL A 69 5.40 -5.67 -6.09
C VAL A 69 4.46 -4.51 -6.36
N LYS A 70 4.32 -4.17 -7.63
CA LYS A 70 3.42 -3.10 -8.07
C LYS A 70 1.96 -3.49 -7.89
N THR A 71 1.13 -2.51 -7.60
CA THR A 71 -0.33 -2.58 -7.77
C THR A 71 -0.72 -1.72 -8.96
N ARG A 72 -1.42 -2.30 -9.94
CA ARG A 72 -1.94 -1.57 -11.09
C ARG A 72 -3.33 -1.00 -10.80
N ILE A 73 -3.51 0.27 -11.07
CA ILE A 73 -4.79 0.98 -10.97
C ILE A 73 -5.26 1.32 -12.39
N LYS A 74 -6.05 0.43 -13.00
CA LYS A 74 -6.48 0.52 -14.41
C LYS A 74 -7.20 1.81 -14.72
N GLU A 75 -8.15 2.20 -13.87
CA GLU A 75 -9.00 3.38 -14.03
C GLU A 75 -8.23 4.71 -13.96
N ARG A 76 -7.00 4.66 -13.44
CA ARG A 76 -6.13 5.83 -13.26
C ARG A 76 -4.86 5.77 -14.11
N ASN A 77 -4.72 4.72 -14.92
CA ASN A 77 -3.48 4.49 -15.68
C ASN A 77 -2.24 4.64 -14.79
N ALA A 78 -2.25 3.96 -13.62
CA ALA A 78 -1.21 4.11 -12.62
C ALA A 78 -0.66 2.76 -12.13
N PHE A 79 0.59 2.79 -11.66
CA PHE A 79 1.27 1.69 -10.95
C PHE A 79 1.96 2.27 -9.74
N TYR A 80 1.58 1.78 -8.56
CA TYR A 80 2.20 2.15 -7.29
C TYR A 80 2.84 0.94 -6.63
N TYR A 81 3.78 1.18 -5.73
CA TYR A 81 4.43 0.17 -4.90
C TYR A 81 3.98 0.33 -3.45
N PRO A 82 2.87 -0.30 -3.05
CA PRO A 82 2.47 -0.25 -1.65
C PRO A 82 3.49 -0.95 -0.76
N ASP A 83 3.64 -0.47 0.47
CA ASP A 83 4.53 -1.11 1.45
C ASP A 83 4.09 -2.55 1.73
N LEU A 84 2.77 -2.78 1.87
CA LEU A 84 2.17 -4.11 1.94
C LEU A 84 0.90 -4.18 1.09
N VAL A 85 0.74 -5.26 0.33
CA VAL A 85 -0.49 -5.54 -0.41
C VAL A 85 -0.89 -7.01 -0.21
N ILE A 86 -2.19 -7.23 0.03
CA ILE A 86 -2.77 -8.55 0.14
C ILE A 86 -3.78 -8.75 -0.98
N SER A 87 -3.62 -9.83 -1.73
CA SER A 87 -4.61 -10.32 -2.69
C SER A 87 -5.06 -11.72 -2.30
N CYS A 88 -6.39 -11.94 -2.38
CA CYS A 88 -7.03 -13.24 -2.21
C CYS A 88 -7.68 -13.71 -3.52
N ASP A 89 -7.31 -13.10 -4.64
CA ASP A 89 -7.88 -13.39 -5.95
C ASP A 89 -6.96 -14.34 -6.73
N ASP A 90 -7.53 -15.41 -7.28
CA ASP A 90 -6.77 -16.42 -8.04
C ASP A 90 -6.11 -15.82 -9.29
N ARG A 91 -6.62 -14.71 -9.81
CA ARG A 91 -6.04 -14.02 -10.97
C ARG A 91 -4.70 -13.35 -10.66
N ASP A 92 -4.39 -13.09 -9.39
CA ASP A 92 -3.11 -12.55 -8.91
C ASP A 92 -2.16 -13.66 -8.42
N GLN A 93 -2.49 -14.95 -8.62
CA GLN A 93 -1.68 -16.09 -8.17
C GLN A 93 -0.53 -16.50 -9.10
N PRO A 94 -0.58 -16.29 -10.44
CA PRO A 94 0.53 -16.69 -11.32
C PRO A 94 1.84 -16.04 -10.88
N SER A 95 2.91 -16.85 -10.84
CA SER A 95 4.21 -16.42 -10.30
C SER A 95 5.02 -15.53 -11.25
N ASP A 96 4.61 -15.42 -12.50
CA ASP A 96 5.22 -14.62 -13.55
C ASP A 96 4.58 -13.22 -13.71
N GLN A 97 3.53 -12.91 -12.89
CA GLN A 97 2.96 -11.58 -12.90
C GLN A 97 3.87 -10.54 -12.24
N GLN A 98 3.95 -9.37 -12.86
CA GLN A 98 4.77 -8.26 -12.40
C GLN A 98 4.03 -7.27 -11.49
N TYR A 99 2.71 -7.39 -11.37
CA TYR A 99 1.86 -6.49 -10.58
C TYR A 99 0.57 -7.19 -10.12
N ILE A 100 -0.05 -6.63 -9.09
CA ILE A 100 -1.34 -7.04 -8.53
C ILE A 100 -2.45 -6.18 -9.14
N ASP A 101 -3.51 -6.83 -9.63
CA ASP A 101 -4.70 -6.18 -10.18
C ASP A 101 -5.89 -6.16 -9.23
N HIS A 102 -5.92 -7.08 -8.28
CA HIS A 102 -7.08 -7.35 -7.43
C HIS A 102 -6.69 -7.36 -5.93
N PRO A 103 -6.05 -6.27 -5.42
CA PRO A 103 -5.75 -6.18 -4.01
C PRO A 103 -7.04 -6.19 -3.18
N ARG A 104 -7.01 -6.82 -2.01
CA ARG A 104 -8.06 -6.80 -1.01
C ARG A 104 -7.78 -5.80 0.10
N LEU A 105 -6.52 -5.75 0.53
CA LEU A 105 -5.99 -4.83 1.54
C LEU A 105 -4.70 -4.21 1.02
N ILE A 106 -4.56 -2.90 1.20
CA ILE A 106 -3.32 -2.17 0.99
C ILE A 106 -2.96 -1.45 2.30
N ILE A 107 -1.68 -1.50 2.68
CA ILE A 107 -1.13 -0.79 3.83
C ILE A 107 0.04 0.06 3.34
N GLU A 108 0.04 1.34 3.72
CA GLU A 108 1.14 2.28 3.52
C GLU A 108 1.66 2.76 4.87
N VAL A 109 2.94 2.66 5.09
CA VAL A 109 3.64 3.20 6.26
C VAL A 109 4.11 4.60 5.89
N LEU A 110 3.57 5.60 6.54
CA LEU A 110 3.74 7.00 6.15
C LEU A 110 5.16 7.49 6.41
N SER A 111 5.76 8.12 5.42
CA SER A 111 6.98 8.91 5.58
C SER A 111 6.67 10.41 5.57
N ALA A 112 7.58 11.23 6.09
CA ALA A 112 7.39 12.68 6.07
C ALA A 112 7.24 13.25 4.64
N SER A 113 7.84 12.60 3.64
CA SER A 113 7.80 13.03 2.23
C SER A 113 6.55 12.59 1.50
N THR A 114 5.96 11.42 1.83
CA THR A 114 4.85 10.81 1.07
C THR A 114 3.50 10.92 1.75
N ALA A 115 3.45 11.15 3.08
CA ALA A 115 2.23 11.10 3.89
C ALA A 115 1.04 11.91 3.31
N ARG A 116 1.30 13.07 2.72
CA ARG A 116 0.24 13.86 2.08
C ARG A 116 -0.30 13.15 0.83
N PHE A 117 0.57 12.66 -0.02
CA PHE A 117 0.20 11.96 -1.26
C PHE A 117 -0.57 10.68 -0.95
N ASP A 118 -0.11 9.88 0.00
CA ASP A 118 -0.74 8.63 0.42
C ASP A 118 -2.14 8.86 0.99
N ARG A 119 -2.33 9.98 1.75
CA ARG A 119 -3.63 10.35 2.33
C ARG A 119 -4.63 10.91 1.31
N THR A 120 -4.16 11.42 0.17
CA THR A 120 -4.99 12.15 -0.79
C THR A 120 -5.05 11.48 -2.15
N GLU A 121 -4.10 11.79 -3.03
CA GLU A 121 -4.13 11.36 -4.43
C GLU A 121 -4.02 9.84 -4.57
N LYS A 122 -3.09 9.21 -3.85
CA LYS A 122 -2.87 7.75 -3.90
C LYS A 122 -4.11 7.00 -3.39
N PHE A 123 -4.70 7.46 -2.28
CA PHE A 123 -5.97 6.91 -1.79
C PHE A 123 -7.12 7.12 -2.77
N ALA A 124 -7.24 8.31 -3.40
CA ALA A 124 -8.26 8.57 -4.40
C ALA A 124 -8.14 7.63 -5.61
N ASP A 125 -6.92 7.28 -6.00
CA ASP A 125 -6.66 6.33 -7.08
C ASP A 125 -6.96 4.88 -6.64
N TYR A 126 -6.48 4.45 -5.48
CA TYR A 126 -6.75 3.10 -4.94
C TYR A 126 -8.24 2.81 -4.75
N ARG A 127 -9.04 3.79 -4.35
CA ARG A 127 -10.50 3.64 -4.19
C ARG A 127 -11.23 3.23 -5.46
N THR A 128 -10.61 3.41 -6.63
CA THR A 128 -11.19 2.99 -7.92
C THR A 128 -11.06 1.49 -8.18
N ILE A 129 -10.22 0.78 -7.41
CA ILE A 129 -10.03 -0.66 -7.54
C ILE A 129 -11.24 -1.39 -6.93
N PRO A 130 -12.01 -2.17 -7.72
CA PRO A 130 -13.23 -2.80 -7.22
C PRO A 130 -13.02 -3.82 -6.10
N SER A 131 -11.89 -4.55 -6.12
CA SER A 131 -11.56 -5.60 -5.15
C SER A 131 -11.03 -5.06 -3.82
N LEU A 132 -10.53 -3.81 -3.81
CA LEU A 132 -9.99 -3.21 -2.60
C LEU A 132 -11.13 -2.86 -1.63
N THR A 133 -11.07 -3.43 -0.43
CA THR A 133 -12.05 -3.22 0.61
C THR A 133 -11.50 -2.53 1.85
N GLU A 134 -10.18 -2.46 1.97
CA GLU A 134 -9.53 -1.83 3.12
C GLU A 134 -8.21 -1.16 2.72
N TYR A 135 -7.98 0.04 3.22
CA TYR A 135 -6.76 0.82 3.04
C TYR A 135 -6.29 1.36 4.38
N VAL A 136 -5.07 1.06 4.74
CA VAL A 136 -4.51 1.38 6.05
C VAL A 136 -3.30 2.29 5.89
N LEU A 137 -3.27 3.37 6.67
CA LEU A 137 -2.15 4.28 6.78
C LEU A 137 -1.57 4.17 8.18
N VAL A 138 -0.30 3.80 8.28
CA VAL A 138 0.41 3.62 9.54
C VAL A 138 1.35 4.81 9.76
N SER A 139 1.18 5.54 10.85
CA SER A 139 2.00 6.72 11.14
C SER A 139 3.38 6.32 11.66
N THR A 140 4.40 7.11 11.32
CA THR A 140 5.76 6.98 11.83
C THR A 140 6.17 8.09 12.81
N ASP A 141 5.28 9.06 13.07
CA ASP A 141 5.47 10.14 14.04
C ASP A 141 4.85 9.83 15.42
N ARG A 142 3.89 8.93 15.47
CA ARG A 142 3.22 8.45 16.69
C ARG A 142 2.56 7.10 16.41
N GLN A 143 2.29 6.32 17.44
CA GLN A 143 1.59 5.04 17.32
C GLN A 143 0.11 5.26 16.99
N ASN A 144 -0.20 5.40 15.71
CA ASN A 144 -1.56 5.64 15.22
C ASN A 144 -1.75 5.06 13.81
N LEU A 145 -2.95 4.58 13.54
CA LEU A 145 -3.36 4.10 12.23
C LEU A 145 -4.65 4.81 11.79
N ASP A 146 -4.74 5.10 10.49
CA ASP A 146 -6.00 5.48 9.85
C ASP A 146 -6.46 4.31 8.98
N ILE A 147 -7.58 3.69 9.33
CA ILE A 147 -8.12 2.51 8.66
C ILE A 147 -9.35 2.91 7.88
N PHE A 148 -9.26 2.91 6.57
CA PHE A 148 -10.38 3.17 5.68
C PHE A 148 -10.98 1.86 5.22
N GLN A 149 -12.30 1.71 5.41
CA GLN A 149 -13.05 0.51 5.07
C GLN A 149 -14.15 0.84 4.06
N ARG A 150 -14.37 -0.07 3.11
CA ARG A 150 -15.39 0.04 2.08
C ARG A 150 -16.57 -0.87 2.41
N ASP A 151 -17.76 -0.30 2.45
CA ASP A 151 -19.00 -1.06 2.62
C ASP A 151 -19.46 -1.76 1.33
N ASP A 152 -20.48 -2.63 1.45
CA ASP A 152 -21.08 -3.35 0.30
C ASP A 152 -21.73 -2.43 -0.75
N ARG A 153 -21.95 -1.16 -0.41
CA ARG A 153 -22.48 -0.13 -1.33
C ARG A 153 -21.36 0.67 -2.01
N GLY A 154 -20.10 0.38 -1.66
CA GLY A 154 -18.91 1.04 -2.20
C GLY A 154 -18.54 2.35 -1.50
N HIS A 155 -19.16 2.70 -0.36
CA HIS A 155 -18.78 3.86 0.41
C HIS A 155 -17.58 3.58 1.30
N TRP A 156 -16.66 4.52 1.36
CA TRP A 156 -15.50 4.48 2.22
C TRP A 156 -15.72 5.28 3.49
N SER A 157 -15.39 4.71 4.62
CA SER A 157 -15.44 5.35 5.94
C SER A 157 -14.16 5.11 6.71
N LEU A 158 -13.79 6.06 7.56
CA LEU A 158 -12.71 5.88 8.52
C LEU A 158 -13.26 5.05 9.70
N ALA A 159 -12.62 3.92 9.97
CA ALA A 159 -12.97 3.09 11.12
C ALA A 159 -12.43 3.70 12.43
N SER A 160 -13.12 3.43 13.53
CA SER A 160 -12.61 3.79 14.85
C SER A 160 -11.39 2.93 15.20
N ASN A 161 -10.32 3.57 15.66
CA ASN A 161 -9.17 2.84 16.18
C ASN A 161 -9.55 2.12 17.47
N THR A 162 -9.31 0.82 17.47
CA THR A 162 -9.41 -0.05 18.65
C THR A 162 -8.04 -0.67 18.90
N ASP A 163 -7.79 -1.17 20.08
CA ASP A 163 -6.64 -2.03 20.34
C ASP A 163 -7.16 -3.37 20.90
N PRO A 164 -6.96 -4.48 20.18
CA PRO A 164 -6.28 -4.62 18.88
C PRO A 164 -7.02 -3.93 17.72
N ILE A 165 -6.27 -3.52 16.69
CA ILE A 165 -6.85 -3.06 15.43
C ILE A 165 -7.48 -4.23 14.68
N GLN A 166 -8.59 -3.98 14.01
CA GLN A 166 -9.32 -5.01 13.27
C GLN A 166 -9.19 -4.78 11.76
N LEU A 167 -8.43 -5.65 11.08
CA LEU A 167 -8.32 -5.69 9.63
C LEU A 167 -9.41 -6.61 9.08
N ILE A 168 -10.62 -6.06 8.93
CA ILE A 168 -11.83 -6.85 8.62
C ILE A 168 -11.78 -7.53 7.26
N SER A 169 -11.09 -6.94 6.29
CA SER A 169 -10.96 -7.48 4.94
C SER A 169 -10.28 -8.85 4.90
N VAL A 170 -9.43 -9.12 5.89
CA VAL A 170 -8.65 -10.36 6.01
C VAL A 170 -8.94 -11.11 7.32
N GLY A 171 -9.84 -10.58 8.17
CA GLY A 171 -10.24 -11.19 9.44
C GLY A 171 -9.10 -11.31 10.45
N CYS A 172 -8.20 -10.34 10.51
CA CYS A 172 -7.01 -10.34 11.36
C CYS A 172 -7.08 -9.22 12.38
N ASP A 173 -6.85 -9.55 13.65
CA ASP A 173 -6.68 -8.59 14.73
C ASP A 173 -5.18 -8.49 15.06
N VAL A 174 -4.64 -7.27 15.16
CA VAL A 174 -3.22 -7.01 15.47
C VAL A 174 -3.15 -5.95 16.56
N ALA A 175 -2.41 -6.22 17.64
CA ALA A 175 -2.22 -5.23 18.69
C ALA A 175 -1.33 -4.08 18.21
N ILE A 176 -1.64 -2.84 18.61
CA ILE A 176 -0.84 -1.66 18.25
C ILE A 176 0.61 -1.85 18.72
N ALA A 177 0.80 -2.41 19.92
CA ALA A 177 2.11 -2.71 20.46
C ALA A 177 2.93 -3.67 19.59
N GLU A 178 2.29 -4.64 18.90
CA GLU A 178 2.97 -5.57 17.99
C GLU A 178 3.41 -4.85 16.70
N ILE A 179 2.62 -3.89 16.22
CA ILE A 179 2.96 -3.12 15.01
C ILE A 179 4.20 -2.25 15.23
N TYR A 180 4.29 -1.65 16.41
CA TYR A 180 5.36 -0.70 16.76
C TYR A 180 6.46 -1.32 17.62
N ASP A 181 6.48 -2.65 17.78
CA ASP A 181 7.55 -3.34 18.51
C ASP A 181 8.92 -3.04 17.88
N ASP A 182 9.95 -2.90 18.71
CA ASP A 182 11.31 -2.51 18.31
C ASP A 182 11.41 -1.15 17.57
N THR A 183 10.45 -0.24 17.77
CA THR A 183 10.53 1.15 17.29
C THR A 183 10.68 2.13 18.46
N ASP A 184 11.18 3.35 18.16
CA ASP A 184 11.22 4.46 19.12
C ASP A 184 10.04 5.47 18.93
N ILE A 185 8.98 5.02 18.26
CA ILE A 185 7.81 5.85 17.96
C ILE A 185 6.93 6.02 19.21
N PRO A 186 6.64 7.26 19.63
CA PRO A 186 5.91 7.51 20.87
C PRO A 186 4.44 7.10 20.75
N GLU A 187 3.88 6.68 21.89
CA GLU A 187 2.44 6.53 22.05
C GLU A 187 1.71 7.87 21.82
N PRO A 188 0.44 7.85 21.39
CA PRO A 188 -0.33 9.09 21.28
C PRO A 188 -0.49 9.74 22.66
N PRO A 189 -0.51 11.09 22.73
CA PRO A 189 -0.78 11.78 24.00
C PRO A 189 -2.18 11.40 24.51
N VAL A 190 -2.26 11.12 25.83
CA VAL A 190 -3.49 10.79 26.55
C VAL A 190 -4.47 11.96 26.54
#